data_79d0510c09923a66d9a563dc4d3e418e
#
_entry.id   79d0510c09923a66d9a563dc4d3e418e
#
_cell.length_a   1.000
_cell.length_b   1.000
_cell.length_c   1.000
_cell.angle_alpha   90.00
_cell.angle_beta   90.00
_cell.angle_gamma   90.00
#
_symmetry.space_group_name_H-M   'P 1'
#
loop_
_entity.id
_entity.type
_entity.pdbx_description
1 polymer ?
#
loop_
_entity_poly.entity_id
_entity_poly.type
_entity_poly.pdbx_seq_one_letter_code
_entity_poly.pdbx_strand_id
1 'polypeptide(L)'
;MNAGVVSLLWVLVGVVLLVAMIVKFKINSIIALILSAIFIALADGISVGDLVTTMEDGLGGTLKSLALIIIFGAAIGKLMTDSGASQQIADTIVDKLGIKLLPVALLIIGVIFGMSMFYEVAFLIVTPLVISIAKEADIPYMRLIIPAVSGTTMGHSLFPPQPGPMALVSAFGAEVPPVYIFGLIV
;
A
#
# COMPACT_ATOMS: atom_id res chain seq x y z
N MET A 1 -1.22 -29.05 21.20
CA MET A 1 -1.50 -27.78 20.51
C MET A 1 -1.52 -28.10 19.02
N ASN A 2 -2.52 -27.62 18.29
CA ASN A 2 -2.56 -27.82 16.84
C ASN A 2 -1.34 -27.14 16.19
N ALA A 3 -0.68 -27.82 15.23
CA ALA A 3 0.51 -27.27 14.56
C ALA A 3 0.31 -25.82 14.09
N GLY A 4 -0.86 -25.51 13.52
CA GLY A 4 -1.18 -24.16 13.08
C GLY A 4 -1.22 -23.09 14.19
N VAL A 5 -1.57 -23.47 15.43
CA VAL A 5 -1.53 -22.53 16.57
C VAL A 5 -0.08 -22.25 16.98
N VAL A 6 0.79 -23.22 16.88
CA VAL A 6 2.23 -23.05 17.17
C VAL A 6 2.86 -22.12 16.13
N SER A 7 2.58 -22.33 14.85
CA SER A 7 3.08 -21.46 13.77
C SER A 7 2.60 -20.01 13.95
N LEU A 8 1.32 -19.81 14.30
CA LEU A 8 0.80 -18.47 14.59
C LEU A 8 1.50 -17.78 15.77
N LEU A 9 1.86 -18.53 16.81
CA LEU A 9 2.61 -18.00 17.94
C LEU A 9 4.03 -17.56 17.51
N TRP A 10 4.71 -18.36 16.67
CA TRP A 10 6.03 -17.99 16.14
C TRP A 10 5.97 -16.74 15.26
N VAL A 11 4.92 -16.61 14.43
CA VAL A 11 4.68 -15.39 13.64
C VAL A 11 4.49 -14.18 14.57
N LEU A 12 3.68 -14.32 15.62
CA LEU A 12 3.46 -13.22 16.57
C LEU A 12 4.75 -12.81 17.29
N VAL A 13 5.54 -13.77 17.74
CA VAL A 13 6.86 -13.52 18.37
C VAL A 13 7.80 -12.84 17.37
N GLY A 14 7.81 -13.30 16.11
CA GLY A 14 8.62 -12.69 15.05
C GLY A 14 8.23 -11.27 14.72
N VAL A 15 6.94 -10.94 14.74
CA VAL A 15 6.45 -9.56 14.57
C VAL A 15 6.88 -8.67 15.74
N VAL A 16 6.77 -9.15 16.98
CA VAL A 16 7.25 -8.42 18.16
C VAL A 16 8.76 -8.18 18.07
N LEU A 17 9.52 -9.20 17.66
CA LEU A 17 10.95 -9.09 17.44
C LEU A 17 11.27 -8.03 16.36
N LEU A 18 10.58 -8.06 15.22
CA LEU A 18 10.72 -7.08 14.14
C LEU A 18 10.52 -5.65 14.65
N VAL A 19 9.42 -5.42 15.35
CA VAL A 19 9.10 -4.09 15.92
C VAL A 19 10.17 -3.66 16.92
N ALA A 20 10.60 -4.54 17.81
CA ALA A 20 11.67 -4.26 18.78
C ALA A 20 13.00 -3.90 18.08
N MET A 21 13.37 -4.62 17.02
CA MET A 21 14.59 -4.36 16.24
C MET A 21 14.55 -2.98 15.58
N ILE A 22 13.41 -2.58 15.01
CA ILE A 22 13.25 -1.28 14.34
C ILE A 22 13.17 -0.15 15.37
N VAL A 23 12.28 -0.27 16.37
CA VAL A 23 11.95 0.84 17.28
C VAL A 23 13.01 1.01 18.36
N LYS A 24 13.42 -0.08 19.02
CA LYS A 24 14.35 -0.02 20.16
C LYS A 24 15.81 -0.04 19.70
N PHE A 25 16.17 -0.94 18.80
CA PHE A 25 17.56 -1.12 18.35
C PHE A 25 17.90 -0.28 17.12
N LYS A 26 16.91 0.40 16.51
CA LYS A 26 17.07 1.26 15.30
C LYS A 26 17.80 0.54 14.15
N ILE A 27 17.60 -0.76 14.04
CA ILE A 27 18.14 -1.57 12.93
C ILE A 27 17.39 -1.20 11.66
N ASN A 28 18.08 -1.20 10.53
CA ASN A 28 17.46 -0.97 9.23
C ASN A 28 16.28 -1.95 9.02
N SER A 29 15.14 -1.43 8.55
CA SER A 29 13.89 -2.20 8.43
C SER A 29 14.03 -3.44 7.53
N ILE A 30 14.83 -3.37 6.47
CA ILE A 30 15.04 -4.51 5.57
C ILE A 30 15.81 -5.63 6.30
N ILE A 31 16.88 -5.25 7.04
CA ILE A 31 17.66 -6.20 7.82
C ILE A 31 16.81 -6.83 8.92
N ALA A 32 16.05 -5.99 9.66
CA ALA A 32 15.15 -6.46 10.70
C ALA A 32 14.10 -7.44 10.16
N LEU A 33 13.56 -7.16 8.97
CA LEU A 33 12.57 -8.04 8.32
C LEU A 33 13.17 -9.38 7.91
N ILE A 34 14.37 -9.38 7.31
CA ILE A 34 15.08 -10.61 6.95
C ILE A 34 15.38 -11.43 8.18
N LEU A 35 15.93 -10.84 9.25
CA LEU A 35 16.26 -11.55 10.48
C LEU A 35 15.02 -12.12 11.18
N SER A 36 13.91 -11.38 11.18
CA SER A 36 12.65 -11.87 11.74
C SER A 36 12.06 -13.01 10.91
N ALA A 37 12.15 -12.94 9.59
CA ALA A 37 11.71 -14.03 8.70
C ALA A 37 12.54 -15.33 8.93
N ILE A 38 13.86 -15.19 9.04
CA ILE A 38 14.75 -16.30 9.38
C ILE A 38 14.39 -16.89 10.74
N PHE A 39 14.17 -16.06 11.75
CA PHE A 39 13.76 -16.50 13.07
C PHE A 39 12.46 -17.31 13.03
N ILE A 40 11.42 -16.79 12.35
CA ILE A 40 10.12 -17.46 12.24
C ILE A 40 10.30 -18.81 11.53
N ALA A 41 11.02 -18.85 10.42
CA ALA A 41 11.23 -20.05 9.63
C ALA A 41 11.91 -21.16 10.45
N LEU A 42 12.99 -20.82 11.18
CA LEU A 42 13.71 -21.78 12.03
C LEU A 42 12.87 -22.23 13.23
N ALA A 43 12.12 -21.33 13.85
CA ALA A 43 11.25 -21.62 14.98
C ALA A 43 10.06 -22.52 14.58
N ASP A 44 9.57 -22.37 13.35
CA ASP A 44 8.50 -23.22 12.80
C ASP A 44 9.00 -24.57 12.26
N GLY A 45 10.33 -24.81 12.31
CA GLY A 45 10.94 -26.10 12.00
C GLY A 45 11.48 -26.24 10.58
N ILE A 46 11.60 -25.14 9.81
CA ILE A 46 12.27 -25.17 8.51
C ILE A 46 13.76 -25.41 8.72
N SER A 47 14.33 -26.38 7.99
CA SER A 47 15.75 -26.70 8.10
C SER A 47 16.61 -25.55 7.58
N VAL A 48 17.83 -25.41 8.14
CA VAL A 48 18.80 -24.39 7.65
C VAL A 48 19.12 -24.60 6.17
N GLY A 49 19.10 -25.87 5.69
CA GLY A 49 19.34 -26.17 4.28
C GLY A 49 18.23 -25.68 3.35
N ASP A 50 16.99 -25.66 3.82
CA ASP A 50 15.82 -25.24 3.03
C ASP A 50 15.48 -23.75 3.21
N LEU A 51 16.14 -23.08 4.16
CA LEU A 51 15.85 -21.69 4.51
C LEU A 51 16.00 -20.74 3.32
N VAL A 52 17.12 -20.86 2.61
CA VAL A 52 17.42 -19.98 1.46
C VAL A 52 16.38 -20.19 0.36
N THR A 53 16.09 -21.45 0.02
CA THR A 53 15.09 -21.80 -1.00
C THR A 53 13.70 -21.30 -0.62
N THR A 54 13.30 -21.46 0.64
CA THR A 54 12.00 -20.95 1.13
C THR A 54 11.91 -19.43 1.02
N MET A 55 12.99 -18.72 1.33
CA MET A 55 13.05 -17.26 1.20
C MET A 55 13.03 -16.81 -0.27
N GLU A 56 13.78 -17.51 -1.14
CA GLU A 56 13.79 -17.25 -2.58
C GLU A 56 12.42 -17.46 -3.21
N ASP A 57 11.72 -18.54 -2.86
CA ASP A 57 10.37 -18.84 -3.32
C ASP A 57 9.35 -17.77 -2.86
N GLY A 58 9.44 -17.34 -1.60
CA GLY A 58 8.59 -16.29 -1.05
C GLY A 58 8.81 -14.94 -1.73
N LEU A 59 10.05 -14.51 -1.87
CA LEU A 59 10.42 -13.28 -2.55
C LEU A 59 10.09 -13.35 -4.05
N GLY A 60 10.48 -14.46 -4.70
CA GLY A 60 10.24 -14.68 -6.11
C GLY A 60 8.75 -14.71 -6.45
N GLY A 61 7.94 -15.36 -5.63
CA GLY A 61 6.49 -15.39 -5.77
C GLY A 61 5.86 -13.99 -5.69
N THR A 62 6.28 -13.20 -4.71
CA THR A 62 5.82 -11.81 -4.54
C THR A 62 6.27 -10.94 -5.71
N LEU A 63 7.55 -10.99 -6.08
CA LEU A 63 8.07 -10.22 -7.21
C LEU A 63 7.38 -10.61 -8.52
N LYS A 64 7.18 -11.89 -8.78
CA LYS A 64 6.45 -12.37 -9.98
C LYS A 64 5.05 -11.78 -10.06
N SER A 65 4.35 -11.67 -8.93
CA SER A 65 2.98 -11.14 -8.89
C SER A 65 2.93 -9.61 -9.06
N LEU A 66 3.91 -8.89 -8.54
CA LEU A 66 3.90 -7.43 -8.49
C LEU A 66 4.73 -6.77 -9.59
N ALA A 67 5.72 -7.44 -10.16
CA ALA A 67 6.69 -6.81 -11.08
C ALA A 67 6.02 -6.13 -12.29
N LEU A 68 5.10 -6.82 -12.97
CA LEU A 68 4.41 -6.25 -14.12
C LEU A 68 3.53 -5.06 -13.73
N ILE A 69 2.87 -5.12 -12.58
CA ILE A 69 2.00 -4.06 -12.08
C ILE A 69 2.82 -2.82 -11.78
N ILE A 70 3.95 -3.00 -11.08
CA ILE A 70 4.86 -1.88 -10.74
C ILE A 70 5.45 -1.26 -12.01
N ILE A 71 5.93 -2.08 -12.96
CA ILE A 71 6.53 -1.59 -14.20
C ILE A 71 5.51 -0.81 -15.03
N PHE A 72 4.34 -1.39 -15.30
CA PHE A 72 3.30 -0.71 -16.09
C PHE A 72 2.71 0.49 -15.35
N GLY A 73 2.53 0.42 -14.03
CA GLY A 73 2.06 1.53 -13.23
C GLY A 73 3.04 2.71 -13.24
N ALA A 74 4.32 2.45 -13.08
CA ALA A 74 5.35 3.48 -13.20
C ALA A 74 5.43 4.08 -14.62
N ALA A 75 5.29 3.24 -15.66
CA ALA A 75 5.25 3.69 -17.04
C ALA A 75 4.04 4.60 -17.31
N ILE A 76 2.84 4.22 -16.85
CA ILE A 76 1.63 5.04 -16.96
C ILE A 76 1.80 6.36 -16.20
N GLY A 77 2.30 6.32 -14.96
CA GLY A 77 2.57 7.52 -14.17
C GLY A 77 3.54 8.48 -14.87
N LYS A 78 4.58 7.93 -15.48
CA LYS A 78 5.54 8.72 -16.28
C LYS A 78 4.89 9.31 -17.53
N LEU A 79 4.13 8.53 -18.28
CA LEU A 79 3.41 9.00 -19.46
C LEU A 79 2.40 10.10 -19.12
N MET A 80 1.65 9.98 -18.03
CA MET A 80 0.73 11.02 -17.55
C MET A 80 1.46 12.32 -17.24
N THR A 81 2.65 12.23 -16.66
CA THR A 81 3.47 13.41 -16.35
C THR A 81 4.04 14.03 -17.62
N ASP A 82 4.65 13.23 -18.51
CA ASP A 82 5.29 13.70 -19.73
C ASP A 82 4.30 14.24 -20.78
N SER A 83 3.07 13.70 -20.81
CA SER A 83 2.01 14.17 -21.70
C SER A 83 1.32 15.45 -21.21
N GLY A 84 1.63 15.94 -20.00
CA GLY A 84 0.92 17.05 -19.37
C GLY A 84 -0.47 16.69 -18.83
N ALA A 85 -0.89 15.42 -18.90
CA ALA A 85 -2.20 15.01 -18.40
C ALA A 85 -2.35 15.26 -16.89
N SER A 86 -1.30 15.03 -16.12
CA SER A 86 -1.29 15.33 -14.67
C SER A 86 -1.53 16.81 -14.41
N GLN A 87 -0.90 17.70 -15.20
CA GLN A 87 -1.08 19.15 -15.10
C GLN A 87 -2.50 19.55 -15.46
N GLN A 88 -3.04 19.03 -16.56
CA GLN A 88 -4.41 19.33 -17.00
C GLN A 88 -5.47 18.91 -15.97
N ILE A 89 -5.27 17.77 -15.31
CA ILE A 89 -6.13 17.31 -14.22
C ILE A 89 -6.02 18.28 -13.03
N ALA A 90 -4.79 18.68 -12.68
CA ALA A 90 -4.54 19.63 -11.59
C ALA A 90 -5.27 20.96 -11.83
N ASP A 91 -5.06 21.56 -12.99
CA ASP A 91 -5.68 22.86 -13.36
C ASP A 91 -7.22 22.75 -13.32
N THR A 92 -7.78 21.67 -13.88
CA THR A 92 -9.21 21.44 -13.88
C THR A 92 -9.79 21.35 -12.46
N ILE A 93 -9.08 20.70 -11.54
CA ILE A 93 -9.50 20.53 -10.15
C ILE A 93 -9.43 21.89 -9.41
N VAL A 94 -8.33 22.62 -9.59
CA VAL A 94 -8.16 23.95 -8.98
C VAL A 94 -9.25 24.92 -9.47
N ASP A 95 -9.51 24.95 -10.76
CA ASP A 95 -10.50 25.85 -11.37
C ASP A 95 -11.93 25.55 -10.93
N LYS A 96 -12.29 24.25 -10.81
CA LYS A 96 -13.67 23.86 -10.51
C LYS A 96 -14.00 23.85 -9.02
N LEU A 97 -13.08 23.45 -8.17
CA LEU A 97 -13.34 23.23 -6.74
C LEU A 97 -12.83 24.36 -5.85
N GLY A 98 -11.91 25.16 -6.36
CA GLY A 98 -11.24 26.19 -5.59
C GLY A 98 -10.32 25.63 -4.50
N ILE A 99 -9.45 26.49 -3.98
CA ILE A 99 -8.35 26.14 -3.09
C ILE A 99 -8.81 25.48 -1.78
N LYS A 100 -9.97 25.86 -1.25
CA LYS A 100 -10.47 25.36 0.04
C LYS A 100 -10.84 23.87 0.00
N LEU A 101 -11.33 23.39 -1.13
CA LEU A 101 -11.78 22.00 -1.30
C LEU A 101 -10.69 21.08 -1.86
N LEU A 102 -9.52 21.60 -2.24
CA LEU A 102 -8.42 20.80 -2.78
C LEU A 102 -8.02 19.62 -1.90
N PRO A 103 -7.87 19.75 -0.56
CA PRO A 103 -7.53 18.63 0.29
C PRO A 103 -8.58 17.50 0.23
N VAL A 104 -9.87 17.86 0.20
CA VAL A 104 -10.97 16.89 0.11
C VAL A 104 -11.02 16.25 -1.27
N ALA A 105 -10.83 17.03 -2.33
CA ALA A 105 -10.76 16.50 -3.70
C ALA A 105 -9.61 15.48 -3.86
N LEU A 106 -8.44 15.80 -3.31
CA LEU A 106 -7.28 14.91 -3.37
C LEU A 106 -7.46 13.66 -2.50
N LEU A 107 -8.16 13.75 -1.38
CA LEU A 107 -8.56 12.58 -0.61
C LEU A 107 -9.46 11.66 -1.44
N ILE A 108 -10.49 12.19 -2.08
CA ILE A 108 -11.41 11.41 -2.93
C ILE A 108 -10.67 10.78 -4.11
N ILE A 109 -9.81 11.54 -4.79
CA ILE A 109 -8.97 11.05 -5.87
C ILE A 109 -8.06 9.93 -5.37
N GLY A 110 -7.45 10.11 -4.20
CA GLY A 110 -6.64 9.09 -3.54
C GLY A 110 -7.44 7.80 -3.29
N VAL A 111 -8.65 7.90 -2.75
CA VAL A 111 -9.54 6.74 -2.55
C VAL A 111 -9.80 6.03 -3.88
N ILE A 112 -10.18 6.75 -4.94
CA ILE A 112 -10.48 6.16 -6.25
C ILE A 112 -9.25 5.42 -6.81
N PHE A 113 -8.06 6.02 -6.76
CA PHE A 113 -6.86 5.36 -7.22
C PHE A 113 -6.45 4.20 -6.32
N GLY A 114 -6.56 4.33 -5.00
CA GLY A 114 -6.28 3.26 -4.04
C GLY A 114 -7.20 2.05 -4.20
N MET A 115 -8.47 2.27 -4.54
CA MET A 115 -9.41 1.18 -4.88
C MET A 115 -9.06 0.47 -6.19
N SER A 116 -8.56 1.23 -7.17
CA SER A 116 -8.42 0.75 -8.55
C SER A 116 -7.07 0.08 -8.81
N MET A 117 -6.05 0.38 -8.03
CA MET A 117 -4.68 -0.09 -8.27
C MET A 117 -3.94 -0.35 -6.95
N PHE A 118 -2.78 -1.03 -7.05
CA PHE A 118 -1.92 -1.23 -5.88
C PHE A 118 -1.45 0.12 -5.32
N TYR A 119 -1.26 0.15 -4.01
CA TYR A 119 -0.88 1.38 -3.28
C TYR A 119 0.34 2.07 -3.89
N GLU A 120 1.38 1.31 -4.22
CA GLU A 120 2.62 1.83 -4.78
C GLU A 120 2.40 2.53 -6.12
N VAL A 121 1.56 1.95 -6.98
CA VAL A 121 1.20 2.51 -8.29
C VAL A 121 0.36 3.77 -8.12
N ALA A 122 -0.66 3.70 -7.27
CA ALA A 122 -1.52 4.84 -6.95
C ALA A 122 -0.69 6.01 -6.40
N PHE A 123 0.24 5.74 -5.49
CA PHE A 123 1.14 6.73 -4.92
C PHE A 123 2.05 7.39 -5.98
N LEU A 124 2.60 6.59 -6.90
CA LEU A 124 3.44 7.10 -7.99
C LEU A 124 2.68 8.02 -8.97
N ILE A 125 1.38 7.80 -9.15
CA ILE A 125 0.53 8.65 -10.00
C ILE A 125 0.06 9.90 -9.24
N VAL A 126 -0.39 9.72 -7.99
CA VAL A 126 -0.94 10.82 -7.18
C VAL A 126 0.12 11.83 -6.77
N THR A 127 1.36 11.40 -6.52
CA THR A 127 2.42 12.28 -6.05
C THR A 127 2.78 13.39 -7.04
N PRO A 128 3.03 13.17 -8.34
CA PRO A 128 3.25 14.24 -9.32
C PRO A 128 2.04 15.16 -9.45
N LEU A 129 0.82 14.62 -9.41
CA LEU A 129 -0.41 15.41 -9.44
C LEU A 129 -0.47 16.38 -8.26
N VAL A 130 -0.19 15.90 -7.04
CA VAL A 130 -0.17 16.74 -5.83
C VAL A 130 0.91 17.81 -5.93
N ILE A 131 2.09 17.49 -6.46
CA ILE A 131 3.17 18.47 -6.65
C ILE A 131 2.74 19.58 -7.62
N SER A 132 2.10 19.22 -8.74
CA SER A 132 1.57 20.19 -9.70
C SER A 132 0.54 21.11 -9.05
N ILE A 133 -0.46 20.55 -8.39
CA ILE A 133 -1.52 21.32 -7.72
C ILE A 133 -0.92 22.24 -6.63
N ALA A 134 0.04 21.73 -5.83
CA ALA A 134 0.66 22.50 -4.77
C ALA A 134 1.39 23.74 -5.32
N LYS A 135 2.07 23.58 -6.45
CA LYS A 135 2.77 24.68 -7.15
C LYS A 135 1.79 25.69 -7.75
N GLU A 136 0.75 25.21 -8.45
CA GLU A 136 -0.23 26.04 -9.12
C GLU A 136 -1.05 26.87 -8.13
N ALA A 137 -1.49 26.25 -7.03
CA ALA A 137 -2.30 26.87 -6.01
C ALA A 137 -1.51 27.68 -4.97
N ASP A 138 -0.17 27.65 -5.02
CA ASP A 138 0.73 28.23 -4.00
C ASP A 138 0.39 27.73 -2.58
N ILE A 139 0.20 26.42 -2.45
CA ILE A 139 -0.15 25.75 -1.18
C ILE A 139 1.02 24.89 -0.72
N PRO A 140 1.34 24.85 0.59
CA PRO A 140 2.34 23.95 1.12
C PRO A 140 2.02 22.50 0.74
N TYR A 141 2.99 21.81 0.15
CA TYR A 141 2.87 20.42 -0.34
C TYR A 141 2.27 19.47 0.70
N MET A 142 2.70 19.57 1.97
CA MET A 142 2.22 18.71 3.04
C MET A 142 0.72 18.81 3.29
N ARG A 143 0.12 19.98 3.02
CA ARG A 143 -1.32 20.17 3.20
C ARG A 143 -2.14 19.39 2.18
N LEU A 144 -1.57 19.04 1.06
CA LEU A 144 -2.22 18.33 -0.04
C LEU A 144 -1.83 16.86 -0.10
N ILE A 145 -0.55 16.53 0.18
CA ILE A 145 -0.09 15.14 0.11
C ILE A 145 -0.70 14.26 1.21
N ILE A 146 -0.90 14.81 2.41
CA ILE A 146 -1.46 14.04 3.52
C ILE A 146 -2.88 13.53 3.19
N PRO A 147 -3.85 14.36 2.78
CA PRO A 147 -5.16 13.87 2.35
C PRO A 147 -5.08 12.88 1.18
N ALA A 148 -4.25 13.18 0.19
CA ALA A 148 -4.09 12.32 -0.98
C ALA A 148 -3.59 10.91 -0.61
N VAL A 149 -2.55 10.83 0.21
CA VAL A 149 -1.99 9.55 0.70
C VAL A 149 -2.96 8.84 1.64
N SER A 150 -3.66 9.58 2.50
CA SER A 150 -4.70 9.01 3.36
C SER A 150 -5.80 8.37 2.53
N GLY A 151 -6.31 9.08 1.52
CA GLY A 151 -7.29 8.54 0.60
C GLY A 151 -6.80 7.28 -0.13
N THR A 152 -5.57 7.31 -0.66
CA THR A 152 -4.97 6.14 -1.32
C THR A 152 -4.86 4.94 -0.37
N THR A 153 -4.46 5.17 0.87
CA THR A 153 -4.36 4.12 1.90
C THR A 153 -5.74 3.56 2.24
N MET A 154 -6.73 4.42 2.44
CA MET A 154 -8.11 4.00 2.72
C MET A 154 -8.69 3.20 1.55
N GLY A 155 -8.54 3.71 0.32
CA GLY A 155 -8.98 3.03 -0.88
C GLY A 155 -8.38 1.63 -1.02
N HIS A 156 -7.09 1.49 -0.79
CA HIS A 156 -6.39 0.22 -0.88
C HIS A 156 -6.73 -0.75 0.25
N SER A 157 -6.94 -0.25 1.47
CA SER A 157 -7.10 -1.10 2.66
C SER A 157 -8.53 -1.52 2.93
N LEU A 158 -9.53 -0.73 2.51
CA LEU A 158 -10.92 -0.96 2.85
C LEU A 158 -11.75 -1.58 1.73
N PHE A 159 -11.34 -1.40 0.46
CA PHE A 159 -12.22 -1.73 -0.65
C PHE A 159 -11.72 -2.90 -1.51
N PRO A 160 -12.64 -3.82 -1.89
CA PRO A 160 -12.38 -4.73 -3.00
C PRO A 160 -12.07 -3.92 -4.29
N PRO A 161 -11.35 -4.48 -5.27
CA PRO A 161 -10.82 -5.83 -5.34
C PRO A 161 -9.43 -6.02 -4.70
N GLN A 162 -9.03 -5.16 -3.80
CA GLN A 162 -7.71 -5.24 -3.18
C GLN A 162 -7.52 -6.56 -2.41
N PRO A 163 -6.30 -7.14 -2.40
CA PRO A 163 -6.05 -8.47 -1.84
C PRO A 163 -6.43 -8.60 -0.36
N GLY A 164 -6.16 -7.57 0.45
CA GLY A 164 -6.50 -7.57 1.88
C GLY A 164 -8.00 -7.66 2.14
N PRO A 165 -8.81 -6.72 1.64
CA PRO A 165 -10.28 -6.79 1.73
C PRO A 165 -10.86 -8.06 1.15
N MET A 166 -10.36 -8.53 -0.01
CA MET A 166 -10.84 -9.77 -0.63
C MET A 166 -10.53 -11.02 0.20
N ALA A 167 -9.37 -11.05 0.86
CA ALA A 167 -9.04 -12.14 1.79
C ALA A 167 -10.01 -12.20 2.96
N LEU A 168 -10.38 -11.05 3.53
CA LEU A 168 -11.37 -10.95 4.60
C LEU A 168 -12.77 -11.35 4.14
N VAL A 169 -13.20 -10.87 2.97
CA VAL A 169 -14.47 -11.26 2.33
C VAL A 169 -14.56 -12.78 2.20
N SER A 170 -13.50 -13.40 1.67
CA SER A 170 -13.43 -14.85 1.51
C SER A 170 -13.42 -15.59 2.84
N ALA A 171 -12.63 -15.14 3.82
CA ALA A 171 -12.49 -15.79 5.11
C ALA A 171 -13.79 -15.77 5.94
N PHE A 172 -14.56 -14.69 5.83
CA PHE A 172 -15.84 -14.53 6.55
C PHE A 172 -17.07 -14.96 5.72
N GLY A 173 -16.90 -15.38 4.47
CA GLY A 173 -18.01 -15.69 3.58
C GLY A 173 -18.95 -14.50 3.35
N ALA A 174 -18.39 -13.28 3.40
CA ALA A 174 -19.15 -12.05 3.23
C ALA A 174 -19.45 -11.76 1.75
N GLU A 175 -20.47 -10.96 1.50
CA GLU A 175 -20.75 -10.44 0.16
C GLU A 175 -19.94 -9.16 -0.10
N VAL A 176 -19.50 -8.96 -1.35
CA VAL A 176 -18.71 -7.79 -1.74
C VAL A 176 -19.48 -6.46 -1.66
N PRO A 177 -20.75 -6.35 -2.12
CA PRO A 177 -21.47 -5.08 -2.14
C PRO A 177 -21.59 -4.40 -0.76
N PRO A 178 -21.94 -5.10 0.34
CA PRO A 178 -21.96 -4.49 1.67
C PRO A 178 -20.62 -3.92 2.12
N VAL A 179 -19.51 -4.51 1.70
CA VAL A 179 -18.16 -4.02 2.06
C VAL A 179 -17.92 -2.61 1.51
N TYR A 180 -18.40 -2.32 0.29
CA TYR A 180 -18.31 -0.97 -0.27
C TYR A 180 -19.12 0.04 0.55
N ILE A 181 -20.34 -0.34 0.96
CA ILE A 181 -21.22 0.54 1.74
C ILE A 181 -20.60 0.85 3.10
N PHE A 182 -20.14 -0.17 3.81
CA PHE A 182 -19.51 0.02 5.11
C PHE A 182 -18.15 0.73 5.02
N GLY A 183 -17.37 0.44 3.99
CA GLY A 183 -16.09 1.12 3.74
C GLY A 183 -16.23 2.62 3.45
N LEU A 184 -17.40 3.06 2.93
CA LEU A 184 -17.69 4.48 2.72
C LEU A 184 -18.17 5.21 4.00
N ILE A 185 -18.62 4.46 5.01
CA ILE A 185 -19.13 5.02 6.28
C ILE A 185 -17.99 5.21 7.29
N VAL A 186 -16.94 4.37 7.19
CA VAL A 186 -15.78 4.39 8.08
C VAL A 186 -14.74 5.39 7.61
#